data_afb8ec9781bf79235996fdf82437f93c
#
_entry.id   afb8ec9781bf79235996fdf82437f93c
#
_cell.length_a   1.000
_cell.length_b   1.000
_cell.length_c   1.000
_cell.angle_alpha   90.00
_cell.angle_beta   90.00
_cell.angle_gamma   90.00
#
_symmetry.space_group_name_H-M   'P 1'
#
loop_
_entity.id
_entity.type
_entity.pdbx_description
1 polymer ?
#
loop_
_entity_poly.entity_id
_entity_poly.type
_entity_poly.pdbx_seq_one_letter_code
_entity_poly.pdbx_strand_id
1 'polypeptide(L)'
;MLPENIKTWLYDIINAIEEIDSFFENNPRSFSEFTGDIKTKRAVERNLEIIGEAVARIKKQEADFSLANDRKIIDTRNRIAHGYDTVSDDIIWSIIINHLPLLKTEVQNLLA
;
A
#
# COMPACT_ATOMS: atom_id res chain seq x y z
N MET A 1 1.65 -22.14 -10.47
CA MET A 1 1.69 -22.05 -9.00
C MET A 1 2.68 -20.97 -8.57
N LEU A 2 2.28 -20.13 -7.62
CA LEU A 2 3.15 -19.06 -7.16
C LEU A 2 4.25 -19.58 -6.25
N PRO A 3 5.49 -19.07 -6.40
CA PRO A 3 6.55 -19.37 -5.45
C PRO A 3 6.14 -18.98 -4.02
N GLU A 4 6.64 -19.72 -3.04
CA GLU A 4 6.25 -19.55 -1.64
C GLU A 4 6.56 -18.14 -1.10
N ASN A 5 7.73 -17.59 -1.44
CA ASN A 5 8.08 -16.25 -0.99
C ASN A 5 7.22 -15.16 -1.62
N ILE A 6 6.81 -15.34 -2.87
CA ILE A 6 5.88 -14.38 -3.50
C ILE A 6 4.53 -14.44 -2.79
N LYS A 7 4.05 -15.64 -2.45
CA LYS A 7 2.80 -15.78 -1.68
C LYS A 7 2.90 -15.04 -0.35
N THR A 8 4.03 -15.18 0.36
CA THR A 8 4.26 -14.49 1.63
C THR A 8 4.16 -12.97 1.44
N TRP A 9 4.81 -12.43 0.41
CA TRP A 9 4.76 -11.00 0.15
C TRP A 9 3.37 -10.53 -0.26
N LEU A 10 2.61 -11.35 -1.00
CA LEU A 10 1.22 -11.03 -1.33
C LEU A 10 0.36 -10.99 -0.07
N TYR A 11 0.57 -11.89 0.89
CA TYR A 11 -0.13 -11.84 2.17
C TYR A 11 0.26 -10.59 2.97
N ASP A 12 1.53 -10.19 2.95
CA ASP A 12 1.95 -8.96 3.59
C ASP A 12 1.21 -7.76 3.01
N ILE A 13 1.05 -7.73 1.68
CA ILE A 13 0.33 -6.66 1.01
C ILE A 13 -1.14 -6.62 1.45
N ILE A 14 -1.83 -7.76 1.39
CA ILE A 14 -3.25 -7.79 1.73
C ILE A 14 -3.49 -7.46 3.20
N ASN A 15 -2.64 -7.94 4.08
CA ASN A 15 -2.77 -7.64 5.51
C ASN A 15 -2.58 -6.15 5.79
N ALA A 16 -1.61 -5.52 5.12
CA ALA A 16 -1.37 -4.09 5.29
C ALA A 16 -2.53 -3.26 4.74
N ILE A 17 -3.10 -3.66 3.59
CA ILE A 17 -4.28 -2.96 3.04
C ILE A 17 -5.47 -3.10 3.98
N GLU A 18 -5.70 -4.29 4.51
CA GLU A 18 -6.81 -4.51 5.44
C GLU A 18 -6.64 -3.72 6.73
N GLU A 19 -5.40 -3.57 7.20
CA GLU A 19 -5.14 -2.73 8.35
C GLU A 19 -5.48 -1.26 8.06
N ILE A 20 -5.07 -0.75 6.89
CA ILE A 20 -5.44 0.61 6.49
C ILE A 20 -6.97 0.76 6.43
N ASP A 21 -7.66 -0.21 5.83
CA ASP A 21 -9.12 -0.18 5.75
C ASP A 21 -9.74 -0.11 7.15
N SER A 22 -9.15 -0.81 8.13
CA SER A 22 -9.67 -0.83 9.50
C SER A 22 -9.63 0.54 10.18
N PHE A 23 -8.72 1.41 9.76
CA PHE A 23 -8.64 2.76 10.33
C PHE A 23 -9.87 3.60 10.00
N PHE A 24 -10.61 3.22 8.96
CA PHE A 24 -11.76 3.97 8.47
C PHE A 24 -13.10 3.26 8.69
N GLU A 25 -13.12 2.15 9.45
CA GLU A 25 -14.34 1.35 9.65
C GLU A 25 -15.48 2.13 10.27
N ASN A 26 -15.17 2.90 11.30
CA ASN A 26 -16.17 3.63 12.08
C ASN A 26 -16.27 5.10 11.70
N ASN A 27 -15.47 5.53 10.74
CA ASN A 27 -15.43 6.92 10.30
C ASN A 27 -15.50 6.98 8.79
N PRO A 28 -16.31 7.87 8.22
CA PRO A 28 -16.32 8.02 6.78
C PRO A 28 -14.94 8.45 6.30
N ARG A 29 -14.57 7.99 5.09
CA ARG A 29 -13.31 8.39 4.48
C ARG A 29 -13.42 9.85 4.06
N SER A 30 -12.87 10.73 4.89
CA SER A 30 -12.89 12.16 4.69
C SER A 30 -11.45 12.69 4.61
N PHE A 31 -11.14 13.36 3.52
CA PHE A 31 -9.80 13.94 3.35
C PHE A 31 -9.49 14.96 4.44
N SER A 32 -10.46 15.80 4.80
CA SER A 32 -10.22 16.81 5.82
C SER A 32 -9.94 16.21 7.20
N GLU A 33 -10.62 15.12 7.56
CA GLU A 33 -10.34 14.41 8.80
C GLU A 33 -8.97 13.74 8.75
N PHE A 34 -8.63 13.14 7.61
CA PHE A 34 -7.34 12.50 7.43
C PHE A 34 -6.18 13.49 7.60
N THR A 35 -6.29 14.68 7.02
CA THR A 35 -5.22 15.69 7.11
C THR A 35 -4.99 16.16 8.55
N GLY A 36 -6.03 16.09 9.39
CA GLY A 36 -5.94 16.50 10.78
C GLY A 36 -5.56 15.38 11.75
N ASP A 37 -5.47 14.15 11.27
CA ASP A 37 -5.23 12.98 12.13
C ASP A 37 -3.82 12.43 11.95
N ILE A 38 -2.89 12.96 12.74
CA ILE A 38 -1.47 12.61 12.60
C ILE A 38 -1.21 11.13 12.91
N LYS A 39 -1.94 10.53 13.84
CA LYS A 39 -1.77 9.12 14.17
C LYS A 39 -2.14 8.23 13.00
N THR A 40 -3.30 8.48 12.41
CA THR A 40 -3.75 7.71 11.24
C THR A 40 -2.79 7.90 10.07
N LYS A 41 -2.32 9.13 9.83
CA LYS A 41 -1.37 9.39 8.77
C LYS A 41 -0.09 8.57 8.95
N ARG A 42 0.48 8.55 10.15
CA ARG A 42 1.70 7.78 10.42
C ARG A 42 1.47 6.28 10.27
N ALA A 43 0.32 5.79 10.72
CA ALA A 43 -0.03 4.38 10.57
C ALA A 43 -0.21 3.99 9.10
N VAL A 44 -0.84 4.86 8.31
CA VAL A 44 -0.98 4.65 6.86
C VAL A 44 0.39 4.64 6.19
N GLU A 45 1.24 5.62 6.49
CA GLU A 45 2.59 5.69 5.92
C GLU A 45 3.37 4.41 6.21
N ARG A 46 3.30 3.91 7.45
CA ARG A 46 3.97 2.67 7.83
C ARG A 46 3.48 1.49 6.98
N ASN A 47 2.17 1.38 6.80
CA ASN A 47 1.60 0.31 6.00
C ASN A 47 1.94 0.46 4.51
N LEU A 48 2.03 1.69 4.00
CA LEU A 48 2.46 1.92 2.62
C LEU A 48 3.91 1.51 2.41
N GLU A 49 4.77 1.70 3.41
CA GLU A 49 6.15 1.19 3.35
C GLU A 49 6.16 -0.33 3.24
N ILE A 50 5.35 -1.01 4.04
CA ILE A 50 5.25 -2.47 4.01
C ILE A 50 4.78 -2.94 2.64
N ILE A 51 3.73 -2.32 2.12
CA ILE A 51 3.19 -2.67 0.80
C ILE A 51 4.23 -2.45 -0.29
N GLY A 52 4.85 -1.27 -0.30
CA GLY A 52 5.85 -0.92 -1.31
C GLY A 52 7.06 -1.83 -1.28
N GLU A 53 7.52 -2.21 -0.09
CA GLU A 53 8.64 -3.12 0.04
C GLU A 53 8.30 -4.51 -0.49
N ALA A 54 7.10 -5.02 -0.18
CA ALA A 54 6.65 -6.31 -0.68
C ALA A 54 6.53 -6.30 -2.21
N VAL A 55 5.94 -5.25 -2.78
CA VAL A 55 5.83 -5.11 -4.23
C VAL A 55 7.22 -5.08 -4.88
N ALA A 56 8.14 -4.33 -4.30
CA ALA A 56 9.49 -4.21 -4.83
C ALA A 56 10.23 -5.56 -4.82
N ARG A 57 10.05 -6.34 -3.75
CA ARG A 57 10.66 -7.67 -3.65
C ARG A 57 10.10 -8.64 -4.68
N ILE A 58 8.80 -8.60 -4.91
CA ILE A 58 8.16 -9.42 -5.93
C ILE A 58 8.74 -9.09 -7.31
N LYS A 59 8.83 -7.80 -7.64
CA LYS A 59 9.35 -7.39 -8.93
C LYS A 59 10.83 -7.72 -9.09
N LYS A 60 11.59 -7.69 -8.02
CA LYS A 60 13.00 -8.04 -8.07
C LYS A 60 13.19 -9.52 -8.39
N GLN A 61 12.33 -10.38 -7.84
CA GLN A 61 12.42 -11.82 -8.08
C GLN A 61 11.83 -12.20 -9.43
N GLU A 62 10.71 -11.59 -9.82
CA GLU A 62 9.99 -11.88 -11.06
C GLU A 62 9.72 -10.56 -11.79
N ALA A 63 10.65 -10.17 -12.64
CA ALA A 63 10.58 -8.86 -13.31
C ALA A 63 9.31 -8.69 -14.14
N ASP A 64 8.76 -9.79 -14.67
CA ASP A 64 7.54 -9.75 -15.47
C ASP A 64 6.27 -9.78 -14.65
N PHE A 65 6.38 -9.97 -13.33
CA PHE A 65 5.21 -9.98 -12.46
C PHE A 65 4.72 -8.55 -12.29
N SER A 66 3.52 -8.28 -12.79
CA SER A 66 2.97 -6.93 -12.78
C SER A 66 1.78 -6.84 -11.83
N LEU A 67 1.83 -5.84 -10.97
CA LEU A 67 0.74 -5.51 -10.06
C LEU A 67 0.22 -4.11 -10.39
N ALA A 68 -1.07 -3.89 -10.15
CA ALA A 68 -1.69 -2.60 -10.44
C ALA A 68 -0.99 -1.47 -9.69
N ASN A 69 -0.57 -0.44 -10.42
CA ASN A 69 0.08 0.76 -9.88
C ASN A 69 1.39 0.48 -9.11
N ASP A 70 2.07 -0.61 -9.46
CA ASP A 70 3.26 -1.06 -8.74
C ASP A 70 4.36 0.02 -8.69
N ARG A 71 4.61 0.72 -9.79
CA ARG A 71 5.64 1.77 -9.83
C ARG A 71 5.30 2.91 -8.88
N LYS A 72 4.05 3.36 -8.89
CA LYS A 72 3.60 4.46 -8.01
C LYS A 72 3.71 4.07 -6.54
N ILE A 73 3.38 2.85 -6.23
CA ILE A 73 3.45 2.33 -4.87
C ILE A 73 4.90 2.26 -4.39
N ILE A 74 5.80 1.74 -5.23
CA ILE A 74 7.22 1.67 -4.91
C ILE A 74 7.81 3.07 -4.73
N ASP A 75 7.48 4.01 -5.64
CA ASP A 75 7.99 5.37 -5.56
C ASP A 75 7.53 6.07 -4.27
N THR A 76 6.27 5.86 -3.89
CA THR A 76 5.73 6.43 -2.66
C THR A 76 6.45 5.88 -1.44
N ARG A 77 6.65 4.55 -1.40
CA ARG A 77 7.40 3.91 -0.32
C ARG A 77 8.82 4.49 -0.20
N ASN A 78 9.48 4.69 -1.33
CA ASN A 78 10.84 5.24 -1.33
C ASN A 78 10.87 6.65 -0.75
N ARG A 79 9.89 7.48 -1.07
CA ARG A 79 9.78 8.82 -0.51
C ARG A 79 9.56 8.79 1.00
N ILE A 80 8.67 7.93 1.47
CA ILE A 80 8.39 7.79 2.90
C ILE A 80 9.64 7.30 3.63
N ALA A 81 10.28 6.26 3.09
CA ALA A 81 11.43 5.62 3.73
C ALA A 81 12.64 6.55 3.85
N HIS A 82 12.86 7.37 2.83
CA HIS A 82 14.04 8.25 2.85
C HIS A 82 13.86 9.53 3.64
N GLY A 83 12.61 9.96 3.83
CA GLY A 83 12.33 11.14 4.67
C GLY A 83 12.85 12.46 4.13
N TYR A 84 13.34 12.50 2.88
CA TYR A 84 13.86 13.71 2.28
C TYR A 84 12.78 14.70 1.89
N ASP A 85 11.68 14.15 1.37
CA ASP A 85 10.53 14.92 0.99
C ASP A 85 9.33 14.43 1.78
N THR A 86 8.55 15.36 2.28
CA THR A 86 7.28 15.01 2.88
C THR A 86 6.34 14.58 1.75
N VAL A 87 5.86 13.35 1.81
CA VAL A 87 4.84 12.92 0.87
C VAL A 87 3.56 13.67 1.22
N SER A 88 2.99 14.37 0.26
CA SER A 88 1.80 15.17 0.52
C SER A 88 0.60 14.31 0.87
N ASP A 89 -0.28 14.85 1.69
CA ASP A 89 -1.50 14.15 2.08
C ASP A 89 -2.35 13.81 0.86
N ASP A 90 -2.32 14.66 -0.17
CA ASP A 90 -3.04 14.43 -1.44
C ASP A 90 -2.59 13.14 -2.10
N ILE A 91 -1.29 12.90 -2.16
CA ILE A 91 -0.72 11.71 -2.80
C ILE A 91 -1.11 10.47 -2.01
N ILE A 92 -0.93 10.51 -0.69
CA ILE A 92 -1.27 9.38 0.17
C ILE A 92 -2.77 9.08 0.07
N TRP A 93 -3.61 10.10 0.12
CA TRP A 93 -5.06 9.93 0.03
C TRP A 93 -5.47 9.32 -1.31
N SER A 94 -4.87 9.80 -2.40
CA SER A 94 -5.13 9.25 -3.73
C SER A 94 -4.81 7.76 -3.80
N ILE A 95 -3.72 7.34 -3.16
CA ILE A 95 -3.36 5.92 -3.12
C ILE A 95 -4.41 5.12 -2.37
N ILE A 96 -4.85 5.61 -1.20
CA ILE A 96 -5.86 4.93 -0.40
C ILE A 96 -7.16 4.76 -1.19
N ILE A 97 -7.61 5.80 -1.86
CA ILE A 97 -8.92 5.81 -2.50
C ILE A 97 -8.90 5.16 -3.88
N ASN A 98 -7.85 5.41 -4.67
CA ASN A 98 -7.84 5.02 -6.08
C ASN A 98 -6.96 3.81 -6.41
N HIS A 99 -5.92 3.55 -5.62
CA HIS A 99 -4.94 2.52 -5.97
C HIS A 99 -5.06 1.26 -5.11
N LEU A 100 -5.22 1.40 -3.79
CA LEU A 100 -5.28 0.24 -2.92
C LEU A 100 -6.48 -0.67 -3.17
N PRO A 101 -7.68 -0.16 -3.51
CA PRO A 101 -8.80 -1.06 -3.80
C PRO A 101 -8.53 -1.97 -5.00
N LEU A 102 -7.88 -1.44 -6.04
CA LEU A 102 -7.52 -2.24 -7.22
C LEU A 102 -6.46 -3.28 -6.88
N LEU A 103 -5.44 -2.87 -6.13
CA LEU A 103 -4.39 -3.77 -5.69
C LEU A 103 -4.95 -4.87 -4.81
N LYS A 104 -5.85 -4.52 -3.90
CA LYS A 104 -6.50 -5.49 -3.02
C LYS A 104 -7.20 -6.58 -3.80
N THR A 105 -8.01 -6.19 -4.77
CA THR A 105 -8.74 -7.14 -5.62
C THR A 105 -7.77 -8.04 -6.38
N GLU A 106 -6.73 -7.46 -6.95
CA GLU A 106 -5.75 -8.22 -7.71
C GLU A 106 -5.02 -9.25 -6.85
N VAL A 107 -4.59 -8.83 -5.66
CA VAL A 107 -3.88 -9.73 -4.74
C VAL A 107 -4.81 -10.84 -4.25
N GLN A 108 -6.06 -10.51 -3.93
CA GLN A 108 -7.05 -11.51 -3.53
C GLN A 108 -7.24 -12.56 -4.62
N ASN A 109 -7.32 -12.15 -5.87
CA ASN A 109 -7.46 -13.07 -6.99
C ASN A 109 -6.24 -13.97 -7.16
N LEU A 110 -5.04 -13.42 -6.96
CA LEU A 110 -3.80 -14.18 -7.07
C LEU A 110 -3.67 -15.21 -5.94
N LEU A 111 -4.19 -14.93 -4.77
CA LEU A 111 -4.14 -15.81 -3.61
C LEU A 111 -5.28 -16.82 -3.55
N ALA A 112 -6.30 -16.66 -4.39
CA ALA A 112 -7.47 -17.54 -4.40
C ALA A 112 -7.14 -18.95 -4.91
#